data_dd941c44b4acba3aded9ceda51108c57
#
_entry.id   dd941c44b4acba3aded9ceda51108c57
#
_cell.length_a   1.000
_cell.length_b   1.000
_cell.length_c   1.000
_cell.angle_alpha   90.00
_cell.angle_beta   90.00
_cell.angle_gamma   90.00
#
_symmetry.space_group_name_H-M   'P 1'
#
loop_
_entity.id
_entity.type
_entity.pdbx_description
1 polymer ?
#
loop_
_entity_poly.entity_id
_entity_poly.type
_entity_poly.pdbx_seq_one_letter_code
_entity_poly.pdbx_strand_id
1 'polypeptide(L)'
;RKVYNRVEMEAVKRVYKDAEPDIVIHLAASVGGIGANMENPGKYFYDNIMMGVQLMEQGRLLGIEKLVALATICSYPKFTPVPFKEEDLWNGYPEETNAPYGLAKKMLLVQSQAYRQQYDFNSCCLFPVNLYGPRDNFDPESSHVIPALIKKCIDAIANNESRITVWGTGDPSREFLYVEDAAEAIILATERYDKSDPINIGAGFEITVKDLIELITNNSYDYRELIN
;
A
#
# COMPACT_ATOMS: atom_id res chain seq x y z
N ARG A 1 -0.93 14.02 8.64
CA ARG A 1 -1.57 14.85 7.57
C ARG A 1 -1.91 16.27 8.05
N LYS A 2 -2.42 16.46 9.28
CA LYS A 2 -2.84 17.80 9.76
C LYS A 2 -1.68 18.79 9.95
N VAL A 3 -0.46 18.34 10.18
CA VAL A 3 0.71 19.19 10.45
C VAL A 3 1.53 19.45 9.18
N TYR A 4 1.75 18.40 8.36
CA TYR A 4 2.55 18.50 7.13
C TYR A 4 1.78 17.91 5.94
N ASN A 5 1.38 18.75 4.99
CA ASN A 5 0.83 18.31 3.71
C ASN A 5 1.98 17.98 2.75
N ARG A 6 2.35 16.73 2.65
CA ARG A 6 3.49 16.27 1.83
C ARG A 6 3.31 16.41 0.31
N VAL A 7 2.14 16.84 -0.13
CA VAL A 7 1.88 17.25 -1.52
C VAL A 7 2.48 18.63 -1.81
N GLU A 8 2.73 19.42 -0.77
CA GLU A 8 3.28 20.77 -0.85
C GLU A 8 4.77 20.76 -0.52
N MET A 9 5.62 21.23 -1.44
CA MET A 9 7.07 21.25 -1.28
C MET A 9 7.51 21.96 0.02
N GLU A 10 6.89 23.08 0.36
CA GLU A 10 7.27 23.82 1.58
C GLU A 10 6.95 23.03 2.86
N ALA A 11 5.90 22.19 2.84
CA ALA A 11 5.60 21.30 3.96
C ALA A 11 6.61 20.14 4.02
N VAL A 12 7.06 19.63 2.87
CA VAL A 12 8.13 18.62 2.80
C VAL A 12 9.44 19.18 3.35
N LYS A 13 9.85 20.38 2.96
CA LYS A 13 11.04 21.05 3.51
C LYS A 13 10.94 21.22 5.03
N ARG A 14 9.78 21.63 5.53
CA ARG A 14 9.57 21.76 6.99
C ARG A 14 9.69 20.43 7.72
N VAL A 15 9.10 19.33 7.20
CA VAL A 15 9.20 18.03 7.88
C VAL A 15 10.65 17.54 7.98
N TYR A 16 11.44 17.74 6.94
CA TYR A 16 12.86 17.41 6.98
C TYR A 16 13.64 18.28 7.95
N LYS A 17 13.36 19.57 7.97
CA LYS A 17 13.99 20.51 8.91
C LYS A 17 13.65 20.21 10.36
N ASP A 18 12.39 19.83 10.63
CA ASP A 18 11.91 19.61 12.01
C ASP A 18 12.31 18.22 12.53
N ALA A 19 12.48 17.24 11.64
CA ALA A 19 12.82 15.87 12.01
C ALA A 19 14.32 15.56 11.92
N GLU A 20 15.07 16.25 11.07
CA GLU A 20 16.50 16.01 10.78
C GLU A 20 16.83 14.50 10.63
N PRO A 21 16.11 13.76 9.74
CA PRO A 21 16.21 12.31 9.71
C PRO A 21 17.48 11.84 9.01
N ASP A 22 18.10 10.77 9.53
CA ASP A 22 19.13 10.02 8.82
C ASP A 22 18.50 9.08 7.78
N ILE A 23 17.37 8.46 8.13
CA ILE A 23 16.63 7.50 7.28
C ILE A 23 15.18 7.93 7.14
N VAL A 24 14.65 7.82 5.93
CA VAL A 24 13.23 8.09 5.65
C VAL A 24 12.53 6.85 5.11
N ILE A 25 11.50 6.40 5.81
CA ILE A 25 10.60 5.34 5.34
C ILE A 25 9.28 5.98 4.91
N HIS A 26 9.02 6.03 3.60
CA HIS A 26 7.85 6.67 3.02
C HIS A 26 6.68 5.70 2.91
N LEU A 27 5.85 5.63 3.96
CA LEU A 27 4.64 4.79 4.02
C LEU A 27 3.36 5.51 3.56
N ALA A 28 3.43 6.83 3.38
CA ALA A 28 2.24 7.62 3.13
C ALA A 28 1.64 7.34 1.74
N ALA A 29 0.33 7.26 1.70
CA ALA A 29 -0.45 7.17 0.48
C ALA A 29 -1.78 7.93 0.61
N SER A 30 -2.34 8.31 -0.53
CA SER A 30 -3.70 8.74 -0.70
C SER A 30 -4.40 7.66 -1.54
N VAL A 31 -5.18 6.81 -0.90
CA VAL A 31 -5.79 5.61 -1.51
C VAL A 31 -7.04 5.23 -0.74
N GLY A 32 -7.94 4.50 -1.39
CA GLY A 32 -9.12 3.91 -0.79
C GLY A 32 -9.48 2.59 -1.47
N GLY A 33 -10.64 2.04 -1.16
CA GLY A 33 -11.19 0.89 -1.87
C GLY A 33 -11.50 1.20 -3.35
N ILE A 34 -11.94 0.20 -4.10
CA ILE A 34 -12.21 0.32 -5.55
C ILE A 34 -13.13 1.50 -5.87
N GLY A 35 -14.23 1.69 -5.11
CA GLY A 35 -15.15 2.81 -5.31
C GLY A 35 -14.46 4.17 -5.18
N ALA A 36 -13.71 4.38 -4.12
CA ALA A 36 -12.97 5.62 -3.89
C ALA A 36 -11.90 5.89 -4.97
N ASN A 37 -11.26 4.83 -5.49
CA ASN A 37 -10.29 4.95 -6.59
C ASN A 37 -10.98 5.38 -7.90
N MET A 38 -12.17 4.85 -8.17
CA MET A 38 -12.97 5.24 -9.35
C MET A 38 -13.45 6.70 -9.28
N GLU A 39 -13.78 7.19 -8.10
CA GLU A 39 -14.25 8.56 -7.89
C GLU A 39 -13.13 9.60 -7.90
N ASN A 40 -11.92 9.22 -7.50
CA ASN A 40 -10.82 10.14 -7.26
C ASN A 40 -9.52 9.81 -8.03
N PRO A 41 -9.55 9.37 -9.30
CA PRO A 41 -8.36 8.87 -10.00
C PRO A 41 -7.28 9.95 -10.15
N GLY A 42 -7.65 11.16 -10.56
CA GLY A 42 -6.72 12.26 -10.74
C GLY A 42 -6.08 12.72 -9.42
N LYS A 43 -6.88 12.80 -8.35
CA LYS A 43 -6.40 13.15 -7.02
C LYS A 43 -5.41 12.13 -6.50
N TYR A 44 -5.71 10.85 -6.61
CA TYR A 44 -4.84 9.79 -6.12
C TYR A 44 -3.56 9.67 -6.94
N PHE A 45 -3.61 9.92 -8.24
CA PHE A 45 -2.40 10.03 -9.05
C PHE A 45 -1.52 11.19 -8.56
N TYR A 46 -2.08 12.40 -8.50
CA TYR A 46 -1.35 13.61 -8.14
C TYR A 46 -0.77 13.56 -6.73
N ASP A 47 -1.60 13.25 -5.73
CA ASP A 47 -1.16 13.22 -4.32
C ASP A 47 0.00 12.23 -4.12
N ASN A 48 -0.09 11.02 -4.69
CA ASN A 48 0.92 9.99 -4.46
C ASN A 48 2.23 10.28 -5.18
N ILE A 49 2.17 10.73 -6.44
CA ILE A 49 3.39 11.05 -7.16
C ILE A 49 4.10 12.24 -6.54
N MET A 50 3.37 13.30 -6.17
CA MET A 50 3.96 14.50 -5.57
C MET A 50 4.56 14.22 -4.20
N MET A 51 3.89 13.47 -3.33
CA MET A 51 4.44 13.09 -2.03
C MET A 51 5.77 12.36 -2.17
N GLY A 52 5.82 11.35 -3.02
CA GLY A 52 7.00 10.51 -3.16
C GLY A 52 8.17 11.23 -3.83
N VAL A 53 7.89 11.89 -4.97
CA VAL A 53 8.91 12.63 -5.74
C VAL A 53 9.56 13.73 -4.90
N GLN A 54 8.77 14.50 -4.17
CA GLN A 54 9.28 15.59 -3.35
C GLN A 54 10.07 15.10 -2.13
N LEU A 55 9.59 14.04 -1.45
CA LEU A 55 10.32 13.46 -0.33
C LEU A 55 11.67 12.91 -0.79
N MET A 56 11.72 12.19 -1.90
CA MET A 56 12.97 11.64 -2.42
C MET A 56 13.95 12.74 -2.84
N GLU A 57 13.49 13.78 -3.50
CA GLU A 57 14.36 14.91 -3.91
C GLU A 57 14.90 15.68 -2.69
N GLN A 58 14.05 15.99 -1.70
CA GLN A 58 14.52 16.67 -0.50
C GLN A 58 15.50 15.82 0.31
N GLY A 59 15.25 14.50 0.42
CA GLY A 59 16.17 13.57 1.07
C GLY A 59 17.55 13.56 0.39
N ARG A 60 17.57 13.50 -0.94
CA ARG A 60 18.82 13.60 -1.73
C ARG A 60 19.56 14.91 -1.49
N LEU A 61 18.86 16.04 -1.55
CA LEU A 61 19.44 17.38 -1.37
C LEU A 61 20.04 17.58 0.03
N LEU A 62 19.45 16.96 1.04
CA LEU A 62 19.89 17.04 2.43
C LEU A 62 20.91 15.95 2.79
N GLY A 63 21.17 14.99 1.90
CA GLY A 63 22.16 13.95 2.10
C GLY A 63 21.78 12.93 3.16
N ILE A 64 20.48 12.56 3.27
CA ILE A 64 20.09 11.49 4.18
C ILE A 64 20.74 10.17 3.78
N GLU A 65 20.97 9.28 4.75
CA GLU A 65 21.66 8.02 4.52
C GLU A 65 20.85 7.06 3.63
N LYS A 66 19.52 7.01 3.80
CA LYS A 66 18.68 6.09 3.03
C LYS A 66 17.22 6.56 2.94
N LEU A 67 16.60 6.29 1.78
CA LEU A 67 15.16 6.42 1.60
C LEU A 67 14.54 5.10 1.16
N VAL A 68 13.53 4.62 1.89
CA VAL A 68 12.75 3.44 1.56
C VAL A 68 11.34 3.88 1.16
N ALA A 69 10.96 3.65 -0.10
CA ALA A 69 9.65 4.01 -0.62
C ALA A 69 8.74 2.78 -0.69
N LEU A 70 7.55 2.85 -0.09
CA LEU A 70 6.53 1.85 -0.32
C LEU A 70 5.76 2.17 -1.60
N ALA A 71 5.87 1.29 -2.58
CA ALA A 71 5.05 1.20 -3.76
C ALA A 71 3.77 0.39 -3.46
N THR A 72 3.26 -0.40 -4.39
CA THR A 72 2.07 -1.22 -4.23
C THR A 72 2.03 -2.34 -5.27
N ILE A 73 1.46 -3.47 -4.91
CA ILE A 73 1.18 -4.57 -5.84
C ILE A 73 0.24 -4.13 -6.99
N CYS A 74 -0.59 -3.11 -6.80
CA CYS A 74 -1.43 -2.51 -7.84
C CYS A 74 -0.64 -1.88 -9.00
N SER A 75 0.69 -1.82 -8.90
CA SER A 75 1.59 -1.37 -9.97
C SER A 75 1.85 -2.42 -11.06
N TYR A 76 1.53 -3.69 -10.77
CA TYR A 76 1.70 -4.79 -11.72
C TYR A 76 0.66 -4.76 -12.83
N PRO A 77 0.99 -5.27 -14.02
CA PRO A 77 0.02 -5.43 -15.09
C PRO A 77 -1.18 -6.28 -14.67
N LYS A 78 -2.35 -5.96 -15.20
CA LYS A 78 -3.64 -6.62 -14.88
C LYS A 78 -3.60 -8.15 -15.02
N PHE A 79 -2.84 -8.64 -15.97
CA PHE A 79 -2.76 -10.07 -16.30
C PHE A 79 -1.38 -10.66 -15.99
N THR A 80 -0.72 -10.18 -14.95
CA THR A 80 0.54 -10.74 -14.47
C THR A 80 0.33 -12.17 -13.96
N PRO A 81 1.15 -13.15 -14.39
CA PRO A 81 1.09 -14.49 -13.84
C PRO A 81 1.36 -14.52 -12.33
N VAL A 82 0.71 -15.45 -11.64
CA VAL A 82 0.92 -15.67 -10.19
C VAL A 82 1.88 -16.85 -10.01
N PRO A 83 2.84 -16.77 -9.10
CA PRO A 83 3.22 -15.63 -8.24
C PRO A 83 3.86 -14.48 -9.02
N PHE A 84 3.60 -13.24 -8.60
CA PHE A 84 4.18 -12.07 -9.24
C PHE A 84 5.68 -11.99 -9.04
N LYS A 85 6.40 -11.74 -10.14
CA LYS A 85 7.85 -11.55 -10.14
C LYS A 85 8.18 -10.11 -10.48
N GLU A 86 9.20 -9.55 -9.84
CA GLU A 86 9.59 -8.15 -10.01
C GLU A 86 9.92 -7.80 -11.47
N GLU A 87 10.42 -8.77 -12.26
CA GLU A 87 10.69 -8.62 -13.69
C GLU A 87 9.42 -8.35 -14.51
N ASP A 88 8.25 -8.76 -14.03
CA ASP A 88 6.97 -8.58 -14.73
C ASP A 88 6.35 -7.18 -14.55
N LEU A 89 6.93 -6.35 -13.68
CA LEU A 89 6.41 -4.99 -13.41
C LEU A 89 6.15 -4.16 -14.67
N TRP A 90 6.94 -4.38 -15.74
CA TRP A 90 6.89 -3.56 -16.96
C TRP A 90 6.18 -4.24 -18.13
N ASN A 91 5.62 -5.44 -17.95
CA ASN A 91 5.05 -6.25 -19.03
C ASN A 91 3.61 -5.87 -19.42
N GLY A 92 3.11 -4.71 -18.99
CA GLY A 92 1.79 -4.24 -19.38
C GLY A 92 1.24 -3.10 -18.51
N TYR A 93 -0.05 -2.82 -18.68
CA TYR A 93 -0.77 -1.78 -17.96
C TYR A 93 -1.50 -2.36 -16.73
N PRO A 94 -1.50 -1.67 -15.59
CA PRO A 94 -2.24 -2.10 -14.41
C PRO A 94 -3.75 -2.16 -14.63
N GLU A 95 -4.47 -2.77 -13.69
CA GLU A 95 -5.92 -2.75 -13.68
C GLU A 95 -6.42 -1.30 -13.66
N GLU A 96 -7.39 -0.98 -14.52
CA GLU A 96 -7.75 0.38 -14.92
C GLU A 96 -8.20 1.26 -13.74
N THR A 97 -8.92 0.71 -12.77
CA THR A 97 -9.42 1.47 -11.61
C THR A 97 -8.31 1.83 -10.62
N ASN A 98 -7.28 0.99 -10.55
CA ASN A 98 -6.12 1.17 -9.67
C ASN A 98 -4.93 1.81 -10.40
N ALA A 99 -4.93 1.84 -11.73
CA ALA A 99 -3.79 2.28 -12.54
C ALA A 99 -3.28 3.68 -12.17
N PRO A 100 -4.11 4.71 -11.95
CA PRO A 100 -3.60 6.04 -11.57
C PRO A 100 -2.78 6.00 -10.28
N TYR A 101 -3.28 5.33 -9.25
CA TYR A 101 -2.56 5.13 -7.99
C TYR A 101 -1.32 4.25 -8.18
N GLY A 102 -1.49 3.08 -8.80
CA GLY A 102 -0.41 2.11 -9.01
C GLY A 102 0.76 2.69 -9.81
N LEU A 103 0.47 3.41 -10.90
CA LEU A 103 1.50 4.07 -11.71
C LEU A 103 2.20 5.21 -10.97
N ALA A 104 1.48 6.04 -10.21
CA ALA A 104 2.09 7.08 -9.39
C ALA A 104 3.12 6.48 -8.41
N LYS A 105 2.78 5.34 -7.79
CA LYS A 105 3.69 4.62 -6.89
C LYS A 105 4.84 3.94 -7.62
N LYS A 106 4.59 3.36 -8.79
CA LYS A 106 5.61 2.73 -9.66
C LYS A 106 6.69 3.72 -10.12
N MET A 107 6.32 4.99 -10.36
CA MET A 107 7.29 6.01 -10.79
C MET A 107 8.33 6.31 -9.72
N LEU A 108 8.08 6.02 -8.45
CA LEU A 108 9.08 6.14 -7.38
C LEU A 108 10.24 5.15 -7.57
N LEU A 109 9.97 3.97 -8.14
CA LEU A 109 11.03 3.02 -8.52
C LEU A 109 11.95 3.63 -9.59
N VAL A 110 11.37 4.25 -10.62
CA VAL A 110 12.16 4.90 -11.68
C VAL A 110 13.01 6.02 -11.12
N GLN A 111 12.44 6.87 -10.26
CA GLN A 111 13.20 7.94 -9.61
C GLN A 111 14.31 7.38 -8.71
N SER A 112 14.02 6.36 -7.90
CA SER A 112 15.00 5.70 -7.05
C SER A 112 16.19 5.16 -7.86
N GLN A 113 15.92 4.42 -8.93
CA GLN A 113 16.96 3.88 -9.81
C GLN A 113 17.79 4.97 -10.48
N ALA A 114 17.14 6.00 -11.00
CA ALA A 114 17.82 7.14 -11.64
C ALA A 114 18.69 7.92 -10.64
N TYR A 115 18.21 8.10 -9.41
CA TYR A 115 18.95 8.83 -8.37
C TYR A 115 20.13 8.02 -7.81
N ARG A 116 20.01 6.70 -7.71
CA ARG A 116 21.15 5.84 -7.42
C ARG A 116 22.21 5.96 -8.51
N GLN A 117 21.82 5.89 -9.77
CA GLN A 117 22.73 5.95 -10.90
C GLN A 117 23.42 7.32 -11.01
N GLN A 118 22.70 8.41 -10.83
CA GLN A 118 23.22 9.76 -11.08
C GLN A 118 23.91 10.38 -9.87
N TYR A 119 23.37 10.13 -8.66
CA TYR A 119 23.76 10.84 -7.44
C TYR A 119 24.31 9.93 -6.35
N ASP A 120 24.41 8.62 -6.61
CA ASP A 120 24.76 7.61 -5.59
C ASP A 120 23.81 7.68 -4.35
N PHE A 121 22.56 8.11 -4.58
CA PHE A 121 21.58 8.28 -3.52
C PHE A 121 20.99 6.94 -3.10
N ASN A 122 21.26 6.49 -1.88
CA ASN A 122 20.77 5.22 -1.38
C ASN A 122 19.24 5.24 -1.17
N SER A 123 18.53 4.61 -2.09
CA SER A 123 17.08 4.47 -2.02
C SER A 123 16.62 3.12 -2.57
N CYS A 124 15.53 2.57 -2.07
CA CYS A 124 14.91 1.34 -2.58
C CYS A 124 13.39 1.43 -2.56
N CYS A 125 12.74 0.58 -3.36
CA CYS A 125 11.29 0.50 -3.47
C CYS A 125 10.78 -0.89 -3.11
N LEU A 126 9.81 -0.95 -2.19
CA LEU A 126 9.16 -2.15 -1.72
C LEU A 126 7.73 -2.21 -2.25
N PHE A 127 7.30 -3.38 -2.70
CA PHE A 127 5.99 -3.62 -3.30
C PHE A 127 5.18 -4.57 -2.40
N PRO A 128 4.54 -4.03 -1.34
CA PRO A 128 3.72 -4.86 -0.47
C PRO A 128 2.45 -5.31 -1.18
N VAL A 129 2.01 -6.52 -0.85
CA VAL A 129 0.69 -7.04 -1.18
C VAL A 129 -0.40 -6.34 -0.35
N ASN A 130 -1.64 -6.84 -0.37
CA ASN A 130 -2.71 -6.23 0.42
C ASN A 130 -2.44 -6.42 1.92
N LEU A 131 -2.26 -5.33 2.63
CA LEU A 131 -2.02 -5.34 4.06
C LEU A 131 -3.35 -5.36 4.83
N TYR A 132 -3.37 -6.05 5.97
CA TYR A 132 -4.51 -6.05 6.88
C TYR A 132 -4.02 -6.13 8.33
N GLY A 133 -4.85 -5.69 9.26
CA GLY A 133 -4.54 -5.83 10.69
C GLY A 133 -5.22 -4.78 11.57
N PRO A 134 -4.83 -4.69 12.84
CA PRO A 134 -5.37 -3.73 13.80
C PRO A 134 -5.20 -2.29 13.32
N ARG A 135 -6.21 -1.45 13.63
CA ARG A 135 -6.26 -0.02 13.27
C ARG A 135 -6.42 0.24 11.77
N ASP A 136 -6.90 -0.74 11.01
CA ASP A 136 -7.29 -0.55 9.62
C ASP A 136 -8.50 0.41 9.51
N ASN A 137 -8.84 0.79 8.29
CA ASN A 137 -10.00 1.61 8.02
C ASN A 137 -11.24 0.74 7.88
N PHE A 138 -12.18 0.82 8.82
CA PHE A 138 -13.44 0.07 8.83
C PHE A 138 -14.64 0.87 8.27
N ASP A 139 -14.42 2.04 7.70
CA ASP A 139 -15.48 2.84 7.08
C ASP A 139 -16.03 2.09 5.83
N PRO A 140 -17.34 1.79 5.78
CA PRO A 140 -17.95 1.02 4.69
C PRO A 140 -17.75 1.61 3.29
N GLU A 141 -17.56 2.93 3.18
CA GLU A 141 -17.45 3.62 1.89
C GLU A 141 -16.00 3.62 1.35
N SER A 142 -15.00 3.46 2.22
CA SER A 142 -13.60 3.64 1.84
C SER A 142 -12.67 2.49 2.27
N SER A 143 -13.16 1.50 3.00
CA SER A 143 -12.37 0.38 3.51
C SER A 143 -11.99 -0.63 2.42
N HIS A 144 -10.90 -1.37 2.68
CA HIS A 144 -10.52 -2.53 1.90
C HIS A 144 -11.38 -3.78 2.26
N VAL A 145 -11.20 -4.86 1.50
CA VAL A 145 -12.09 -6.03 1.56
C VAL A 145 -12.13 -6.69 2.94
N ILE A 146 -11.01 -6.91 3.62
CA ILE A 146 -10.99 -7.56 4.94
C ILE A 146 -11.72 -6.73 6.00
N PRO A 147 -11.36 -5.45 6.25
CA PRO A 147 -12.08 -4.65 7.23
C PRO A 147 -13.55 -4.44 6.86
N ALA A 148 -13.90 -4.33 5.57
CA ALA A 148 -15.29 -4.23 5.13
C ALA A 148 -16.09 -5.50 5.49
N LEU A 149 -15.52 -6.69 5.26
CA LEU A 149 -16.18 -7.96 5.58
C LEU A 149 -16.32 -8.16 7.08
N ILE A 150 -15.28 -7.89 7.86
CA ILE A 150 -15.32 -7.94 9.33
C ILE A 150 -16.42 -7.02 9.86
N LYS A 151 -16.46 -5.77 9.39
CA LYS A 151 -17.48 -4.80 9.79
C LYS A 151 -18.89 -5.30 9.48
N LYS A 152 -19.13 -5.81 8.27
CA LYS A 152 -20.44 -6.40 7.89
C LYS A 152 -20.85 -7.54 8.80
N CYS A 153 -19.93 -8.45 9.13
CA CYS A 153 -20.22 -9.57 10.04
C CYS A 153 -20.59 -9.08 11.44
N ILE A 154 -19.85 -8.12 11.99
CA ILE A 154 -20.12 -7.58 13.32
C ILE A 154 -21.45 -6.83 13.35
N ASP A 155 -21.76 -6.02 12.34
CA ASP A 155 -23.03 -5.31 12.26
C ASP A 155 -24.21 -6.28 12.14
N ALA A 156 -24.09 -7.33 11.32
CA ALA A 156 -25.12 -8.37 11.20
C ALA A 156 -25.39 -9.06 12.53
N ILE A 157 -24.33 -9.42 13.28
CA ILE A 157 -24.47 -10.02 14.62
C ILE A 157 -25.15 -9.03 15.58
N ALA A 158 -24.76 -7.76 15.58
CA ALA A 158 -25.35 -6.76 16.45
C ALA A 158 -26.82 -6.49 16.16
N ASN A 159 -27.24 -6.63 14.90
CA ASN A 159 -28.61 -6.44 14.43
C ASN A 159 -29.43 -7.73 14.45
N ASN A 160 -28.88 -8.86 14.90
CA ASN A 160 -29.49 -10.21 14.82
C ASN A 160 -29.89 -10.61 13.38
N GLU A 161 -29.11 -10.18 12.40
CA GLU A 161 -29.28 -10.58 11.00
C GLU A 161 -28.57 -11.92 10.76
N SER A 162 -29.18 -12.80 9.98
CA SER A 162 -28.62 -14.12 9.63
C SER A 162 -27.80 -14.12 8.35
N ARG A 163 -27.63 -12.98 7.69
CA ARG A 163 -26.98 -12.85 6.38
C ARG A 163 -26.21 -11.55 6.26
N ILE A 164 -25.12 -11.60 5.51
CA ILE A 164 -24.40 -10.42 5.00
C ILE A 164 -24.47 -10.39 3.47
N THR A 165 -24.54 -9.20 2.89
CA THR A 165 -24.47 -9.03 1.43
C THR A 165 -23.05 -8.76 1.03
N VAL A 166 -22.50 -9.59 0.13
CA VAL A 166 -21.17 -9.45 -0.46
C VAL A 166 -21.31 -9.22 -1.96
N TRP A 167 -20.48 -8.37 -2.52
CA TRP A 167 -20.52 -8.04 -3.94
C TRP A 167 -19.66 -9.01 -4.76
N GLY A 168 -20.13 -9.35 -5.96
CA GLY A 168 -19.42 -10.19 -6.91
C GLY A 168 -19.61 -11.68 -6.66
N THR A 169 -18.84 -12.50 -7.38
CA THR A 169 -18.92 -13.97 -7.34
C THR A 169 -18.10 -14.59 -6.22
N GLY A 170 -17.12 -13.87 -5.69
CA GLY A 170 -16.16 -14.39 -4.73
C GLY A 170 -14.98 -15.16 -5.33
N ASP A 171 -14.96 -15.37 -6.66
CA ASP A 171 -13.91 -16.12 -7.34
C ASP A 171 -12.52 -15.42 -7.39
N PRO A 172 -12.43 -14.08 -7.47
CA PRO A 172 -11.13 -13.42 -7.47
C PRO A 172 -10.33 -13.74 -6.22
N SER A 173 -9.06 -14.11 -6.41
CA SER A 173 -8.10 -14.32 -5.32
C SER A 173 -7.27 -13.07 -5.03
N ARG A 174 -6.77 -12.99 -3.82
CA ARG A 174 -5.85 -11.94 -3.39
C ARG A 174 -4.83 -12.52 -2.42
N GLU A 175 -3.65 -11.96 -2.44
CA GLU A 175 -2.65 -12.18 -1.41
C GLU A 175 -2.78 -11.11 -0.33
N PHE A 176 -2.75 -11.54 0.94
CA PHE A 176 -2.82 -10.66 2.09
C PHE A 176 -1.63 -10.91 3.02
N LEU A 177 -1.11 -9.84 3.61
CA LEU A 177 -0.03 -9.91 4.59
C LEU A 177 -0.43 -9.15 5.85
N TYR A 178 -0.19 -9.75 7.00
CA TYR A 178 -0.46 -9.13 8.29
C TYR A 178 0.45 -7.91 8.49
N VAL A 179 -0.09 -6.83 9.04
CA VAL A 179 0.59 -5.53 9.07
C VAL A 179 1.86 -5.53 9.92
N GLU A 180 1.95 -6.36 10.95
CA GLU A 180 3.17 -6.47 11.77
C GLU A 180 4.28 -7.21 11.02
N ASP A 181 3.94 -8.27 10.27
CA ASP A 181 4.90 -8.97 9.41
C ASP A 181 5.41 -8.05 8.29
N ALA A 182 4.52 -7.23 7.72
CA ALA A 182 4.92 -6.21 6.77
C ALA A 182 5.85 -5.16 7.39
N ALA A 183 5.60 -4.73 8.62
CA ALA A 183 6.45 -3.77 9.33
C ALA A 183 7.83 -4.36 9.59
N GLU A 184 7.92 -5.62 10.02
CA GLU A 184 9.20 -6.32 10.20
C GLU A 184 9.96 -6.43 8.88
N ALA A 185 9.30 -6.84 7.79
CA ALA A 185 9.92 -6.93 6.47
C ALA A 185 10.44 -5.57 5.99
N ILE A 186 9.71 -4.47 6.21
CA ILE A 186 10.14 -3.12 5.87
C ILE A 186 11.39 -2.72 6.67
N ILE A 187 11.43 -3.02 7.97
CA ILE A 187 12.59 -2.75 8.82
C ILE A 187 13.79 -3.56 8.34
N LEU A 188 13.64 -4.85 8.09
CA LEU A 188 14.70 -5.71 7.57
C LEU A 188 15.23 -5.22 6.21
N ALA A 189 14.34 -4.81 5.30
CA ALA A 189 14.76 -4.23 4.03
C ALA A 189 15.48 -2.88 4.22
N THR A 190 15.05 -2.07 5.18
CA THR A 190 15.71 -0.82 5.52
C THR A 190 17.15 -1.06 5.99
N GLU A 191 17.36 -2.07 6.83
CA GLU A 191 18.67 -2.39 7.41
C GLU A 191 19.59 -3.13 6.44
N ARG A 192 19.06 -4.00 5.60
CA ARG A 192 19.87 -5.01 4.88
C ARG A 192 19.84 -4.91 3.37
N TYR A 193 18.86 -4.21 2.79
CA TYR A 193 18.71 -4.16 1.34
C TYR A 193 19.31 -2.89 0.77
N ASP A 194 20.35 -3.03 0.00
CA ASP A 194 21.10 -1.92 -0.63
C ASP A 194 21.27 -2.12 -2.14
N LYS A 195 20.14 -2.35 -2.85
CA LYS A 195 20.11 -2.51 -4.30
C LYS A 195 19.01 -1.62 -4.89
N SER A 196 19.12 -1.41 -6.22
CA SER A 196 18.14 -0.63 -6.99
C SER A 196 16.93 -1.45 -7.46
N ASP A 197 17.01 -2.78 -7.37
CA ASP A 197 15.92 -3.65 -7.82
C ASP A 197 14.71 -3.54 -6.89
N PRO A 198 13.48 -3.62 -7.39
CA PRO A 198 12.31 -3.67 -6.55
C PRO A 198 12.26 -4.98 -5.73
N ILE A 199 11.53 -4.96 -4.61
CA ILE A 199 11.26 -6.18 -3.82
C ILE A 199 9.77 -6.27 -3.56
N ASN A 200 9.18 -7.42 -3.87
CA ASN A 200 7.85 -7.79 -3.41
C ASN A 200 7.88 -8.18 -1.93
N ILE A 201 6.88 -7.73 -1.17
CA ILE A 201 6.67 -8.11 0.22
C ILE A 201 5.31 -8.76 0.32
N GLY A 202 5.28 -10.07 0.54
CA GLY A 202 4.08 -10.89 0.53
C GLY A 202 4.17 -12.10 1.44
N ALA A 203 3.05 -12.81 1.58
CA ALA A 203 2.92 -14.04 2.37
C ALA A 203 3.23 -15.31 1.55
N GLY A 204 3.26 -15.20 0.21
CA GLY A 204 3.55 -16.31 -0.69
C GLY A 204 2.35 -17.23 -1.00
N PHE A 205 1.14 -16.83 -0.64
CA PHE A 205 -0.09 -17.57 -0.96
C PHE A 205 -1.27 -16.64 -1.23
N GLU A 206 -2.23 -17.10 -2.01
CA GLU A 206 -3.48 -16.39 -2.29
C GLU A 206 -4.67 -17.08 -1.64
N ILE A 207 -5.71 -16.31 -1.35
CA ILE A 207 -7.02 -16.80 -0.91
C ILE A 207 -8.11 -16.18 -1.79
N THR A 208 -9.13 -16.97 -2.18
CA THR A 208 -10.29 -16.42 -2.87
C THR A 208 -11.12 -15.55 -1.93
N VAL A 209 -11.83 -14.57 -2.47
CA VAL A 209 -12.76 -13.74 -1.65
C VAL A 209 -13.82 -14.62 -0.99
N LYS A 210 -14.26 -15.70 -1.67
CA LYS A 210 -15.19 -16.66 -1.11
C LYS A 210 -14.64 -17.37 0.12
N ASP A 211 -13.43 -17.95 0.02
CA ASP A 211 -12.79 -18.64 1.14
C ASP A 211 -12.47 -17.67 2.28
N LEU A 212 -12.10 -16.44 1.96
CA LEU A 212 -11.90 -15.37 2.94
C LEU A 212 -13.19 -15.06 3.72
N ILE A 213 -14.33 -14.98 3.04
CA ILE A 213 -15.63 -14.77 3.69
C ILE A 213 -15.95 -15.94 4.62
N GLU A 214 -15.75 -17.17 4.17
CA GLU A 214 -15.97 -18.36 4.99
C GLU A 214 -15.05 -18.36 6.24
N LEU A 215 -13.79 -17.99 6.07
CA LEU A 215 -12.86 -17.86 7.19
C LEU A 215 -13.29 -16.80 8.21
N ILE A 216 -13.72 -15.62 7.74
CA ILE A 216 -14.20 -14.53 8.60
C ILE A 216 -15.49 -14.90 9.31
N THR A 217 -16.47 -15.48 8.60
CA THR A 217 -17.78 -15.84 9.19
C THR A 217 -17.67 -16.95 10.22
N ASN A 218 -16.81 -17.94 10.00
CA ASN A 218 -16.59 -19.04 10.94
C ASN A 218 -15.88 -18.59 12.22
N ASN A 219 -15.15 -17.46 12.18
CA ASN A 219 -14.38 -16.91 13.30
C ASN A 219 -14.92 -15.57 13.83
N SER A 220 -16.14 -15.16 13.43
CA SER A 220 -16.66 -13.81 13.68
C SER A 220 -16.85 -13.43 15.15
N TYR A 221 -16.67 -14.34 16.08
CA TYR A 221 -16.71 -14.03 17.50
C TYR A 221 -15.40 -13.37 18.02
N ASP A 222 -14.26 -13.59 17.36
CA ASP A 222 -12.95 -13.13 17.81
C ASP A 222 -12.56 -11.74 17.25
N TYR A 223 -13.27 -11.25 16.24
CA TYR A 223 -12.91 -10.00 15.56
C TYR A 223 -13.44 -8.71 16.23
N ARG A 224 -14.22 -8.81 17.32
CA ARG A 224 -14.77 -7.63 18.03
C ARG A 224 -13.66 -6.74 18.62
N GLU A 225 -12.51 -7.29 18.93
CA GLU A 225 -11.36 -6.56 19.48
C GLU A 225 -10.59 -5.77 18.41
N LEU A 226 -10.75 -6.08 17.12
CA LEU A 226 -10.02 -5.44 16.03
C LEU A 226 -10.62 -4.10 15.59
N ILE A 227 -11.83 -3.77 16.03
CA ILE A 227 -12.56 -2.55 15.63
C ILE A 227 -12.43 -1.41 16.67
N ASN A 228 -12.04 -1.71 17.88
CA ASN A 228 -11.93 -0.73 19.00
C ASN A 228 -10.61 0.05 18.99
#